data_038ea60501ffdaccb7f004a84df57760
#
_entry.id   038ea60501ffdaccb7f004a84df57760
#
_cell.length_a   1.000
_cell.length_b   1.000
_cell.length_c   1.000
_cell.angle_alpha   90.00
_cell.angle_beta   90.00
_cell.angle_gamma   90.00
#
_symmetry.space_group_name_H-M   'P 1'
#
loop_
_entity.id
_entity.type
_entity.pdbx_description
1 polymer ?
#
loop_
_entity_poly.entity_id
_entity_poly.type
_entity_poly.pdbx_seq_one_letter_code
_entity_poly.pdbx_strand_id
1 'polypeptide(L)'
;MRNLLSPATNQFDNPWYRFEAEMSDYNYYAFLVWHRGLSIPRARNLQDPVVQQGKKVFKEIGCATCHRPSWTTGEDNYWAPAIIGSRPLPKYPKQTIYPYSDMIQHKLAMKNDIHGSWCRTTPLWGRGLS
;
A
#
# COMPACT_ATOMS: atom_id res chain seq x y z
N MET A 1 -13.65 14.96 7.17
CA MET A 1 -13.55 13.48 7.17
C MET A 1 -13.98 12.97 8.53
N ARG A 2 -14.94 12.07 8.62
CA ARG A 2 -15.23 11.39 9.89
C ARG A 2 -14.06 10.45 10.20
N ASN A 3 -13.55 10.53 11.41
CA ASN A 3 -12.53 9.61 11.87
C ASN A 3 -13.13 8.21 11.99
N LEU A 4 -12.83 7.34 11.04
CA LEU A 4 -13.33 5.96 10.99
C LEU A 4 -12.74 5.07 12.10
N LEU A 5 -11.80 5.58 12.87
CA LEU A 5 -11.10 4.82 13.92
C LEU A 5 -11.74 4.93 15.30
N SER A 6 -12.80 5.72 15.47
CA SER A 6 -13.48 5.87 16.76
C SER A 6 -14.99 5.69 16.61
N PRO A 7 -15.49 4.44 16.50
CA PRO A 7 -16.89 4.18 16.24
C PRO A 7 -17.84 4.43 17.41
N ALA A 8 -17.33 4.69 18.63
CA ALA A 8 -18.14 4.66 19.83
C ALA A 8 -18.34 6.01 20.53
N THR A 9 -17.67 7.06 20.11
CA THR A 9 -17.84 8.38 20.71
C THR A 9 -18.34 9.36 19.65
N ASN A 10 -19.48 9.97 19.93
CA ASN A 10 -19.93 11.12 19.15
C ASN A 10 -18.91 12.25 19.38
N GLN A 11 -17.96 12.39 18.48
CA GLN A 11 -16.86 13.36 18.60
C GLN A 11 -17.36 14.80 18.71
N PHE A 12 -18.57 15.06 18.24
CA PHE A 12 -19.20 16.39 18.33
C PHE A 12 -19.59 16.79 19.74
N ASP A 13 -19.78 15.81 20.62
CA ASP A 13 -20.14 16.05 22.04
C ASP A 13 -18.91 16.11 22.96
N ASN A 14 -17.70 15.92 22.42
CA ASN A 14 -16.47 16.03 23.19
C ASN A 14 -15.99 17.50 23.22
N PRO A 15 -16.04 18.17 24.40
CA PRO A 15 -15.64 19.59 24.52
C PRO A 15 -14.14 19.83 24.23
N TRP A 16 -13.34 18.77 24.19
CA TRP A 16 -11.91 18.82 23.85
C TRP A 16 -11.65 18.57 22.38
N TYR A 17 -12.68 18.22 21.60
CA TYR A 17 -12.52 18.00 20.17
C TYR A 17 -12.36 19.33 19.44
N ARG A 18 -11.22 19.56 18.87
CA ARG A 18 -10.94 20.68 17.98
C ARG A 18 -11.05 20.24 16.54
N PHE A 19 -11.81 21.00 15.74
CA PHE A 19 -11.92 20.78 14.30
C PHE A 19 -10.68 21.24 13.52
N GLU A 20 -9.63 21.65 14.19
CA GLU A 20 -8.39 22.03 13.56
C GLU A 20 -7.71 20.80 12.96
N ALA A 21 -7.25 20.91 11.73
CA ALA A 21 -6.49 19.86 11.10
C ALA A 21 -5.15 19.69 11.82
N GLU A 22 -4.79 18.45 12.17
CA GLU A 22 -3.50 18.12 12.83
C GLU A 22 -2.29 18.48 11.95
N MET A 23 -2.50 18.59 10.64
CA MET A 23 -1.48 18.89 9.65
C MET A 23 -1.98 19.94 8.67
N SER A 24 -1.14 20.92 8.34
CA SER A 24 -1.45 21.90 7.31
C SER A 24 -1.58 21.26 5.93
N ASP A 25 -2.35 21.86 5.04
CA ASP A 25 -2.51 21.40 3.65
C ASP A 25 -1.17 21.29 2.91
N TYR A 26 -0.24 22.21 3.21
CA TYR A 26 1.11 22.17 2.65
C TYR A 26 1.89 20.94 3.12
N ASN A 27 1.87 20.66 4.40
CA ASN A 27 2.57 19.48 4.95
C ASN A 27 1.95 18.18 4.43
N TYR A 28 0.63 18.14 4.33
CA TYR A 28 -0.05 16.98 3.75
C TYR A 28 0.28 16.79 2.27
N TYR A 29 0.35 17.87 1.51
CA TYR A 29 0.82 17.82 0.13
C TYR A 29 2.27 17.32 0.02
N ALA A 30 3.16 17.84 0.84
CA ALA A 30 4.56 17.41 0.88
C ALA A 30 4.68 15.91 1.23
N PHE A 31 3.88 15.44 2.17
CA PHE A 31 3.78 14.03 2.54
C PHE A 31 3.31 13.17 1.35
N LEU A 32 2.30 13.61 0.60
CA LEU A 32 1.84 12.92 -0.60
C LEU A 32 2.93 12.85 -1.67
N VAL A 33 3.62 13.95 -1.93
CA VAL A 33 4.73 13.99 -2.90
C VAL A 33 5.84 13.03 -2.49
N TRP A 34 6.23 13.06 -1.21
CA TRP A 34 7.25 12.17 -0.68
C TRP A 34 6.88 10.69 -0.83
N HIS A 35 5.66 10.31 -0.42
CA HIS A 35 5.18 8.92 -0.54
C HIS A 35 5.12 8.45 -2.00
N ARG A 36 4.66 9.31 -2.89
CA ARG A 36 4.60 8.98 -4.32
C ARG A 36 5.99 8.90 -4.96
N GLY A 37 6.98 9.57 -4.37
CA GLY A 37 8.38 9.54 -4.81
C GLY A 37 9.21 8.40 -4.25
N LEU A 38 8.68 7.60 -3.33
CA LEU A 38 9.41 6.46 -2.76
C LEU A 38 9.73 5.44 -3.84
N SER A 39 11.01 5.14 -4.01
CA SER A 39 11.47 4.15 -4.96
C SER A 39 11.19 2.73 -4.48
N ILE A 40 10.83 1.86 -5.41
CA ILE A 40 10.69 0.43 -5.16
C ILE A 40 12.04 -0.22 -5.43
N PRO A 41 12.53 -1.08 -4.51
CA PRO A 41 13.79 -1.79 -4.71
C PRO A 41 13.79 -2.59 -6.00
N ARG A 42 14.86 -2.45 -6.76
CA ARG A 42 15.03 -3.19 -8.01
C ARG A 42 15.22 -4.68 -7.72
N ALA A 43 14.54 -5.53 -8.49
CA ALA A 43 14.78 -6.96 -8.44
C ALA A 43 16.24 -7.30 -8.83
N ARG A 44 16.85 -8.23 -8.11
CA ARG A 44 18.25 -8.64 -8.27
C ARG A 44 18.34 -10.02 -8.93
N ASN A 45 19.45 -10.25 -9.60
CA ASN A 45 19.85 -11.57 -10.12
C ASN A 45 18.77 -12.25 -10.99
N LEU A 46 17.99 -11.49 -11.73
CA LEU A 46 16.86 -12.03 -12.52
C LEU A 46 17.28 -13.08 -13.56
N GLN A 47 18.53 -13.08 -13.98
CA GLN A 47 19.07 -14.05 -14.96
C GLN A 47 19.70 -15.29 -14.31
N ASP A 48 19.78 -15.32 -12.98
CA ASP A 48 20.31 -16.45 -12.25
C ASP A 48 19.37 -17.68 -12.41
N PRO A 49 19.86 -18.84 -12.86
CA PRO A 49 19.06 -20.05 -13.02
C PRO A 49 18.33 -20.47 -11.74
N VAL A 50 18.97 -20.29 -10.57
CA VAL A 50 18.36 -20.62 -9.27
C VAL A 50 17.19 -19.70 -8.98
N VAL A 51 17.32 -18.41 -9.28
CA VAL A 51 16.22 -17.42 -9.13
C VAL A 51 15.07 -17.76 -10.07
N GLN A 52 15.36 -18.13 -11.33
CA GLN A 52 14.33 -18.55 -12.29
C GLN A 52 13.62 -19.83 -11.86
N GLN A 53 14.37 -20.81 -11.36
CA GLN A 53 13.79 -22.04 -10.81
C GLN A 53 12.91 -21.74 -9.59
N GLY A 54 13.36 -20.88 -8.67
CA GLY A 54 12.58 -20.44 -7.51
C GLY A 54 11.27 -19.79 -7.92
N LYS A 55 11.28 -18.93 -8.95
CA LYS A 55 10.08 -18.30 -9.50
C LYS A 55 9.09 -19.33 -10.07
N LYS A 56 9.59 -20.38 -10.71
CA LYS A 56 8.76 -21.45 -11.24
C LYS A 56 8.10 -22.23 -10.09
N VAL A 57 8.89 -22.67 -9.12
CA VAL A 57 8.41 -23.39 -7.93
C VAL A 57 7.37 -22.55 -7.18
N PHE A 58 7.64 -21.27 -6.93
CA PHE A 58 6.71 -20.34 -6.27
C PHE A 58 5.32 -20.32 -6.91
N LYS A 59 5.27 -20.40 -8.24
CA LYS A 59 4.01 -20.50 -8.97
C LYS A 59 3.37 -21.89 -8.86
N GLU A 60 4.18 -22.95 -8.98
CA GLU A 60 3.70 -24.34 -8.99
C GLU A 60 3.12 -24.78 -7.65
N ILE A 61 3.71 -24.36 -6.53
CA ILE A 61 3.20 -24.68 -5.19
C ILE A 61 2.05 -23.77 -4.72
N GLY A 62 1.57 -22.86 -5.59
CA GLY A 62 0.38 -22.05 -5.35
C GLY A 62 0.60 -20.74 -4.59
N CYS A 63 1.82 -20.35 -4.24
CA CYS A 63 2.09 -19.07 -3.55
C CYS A 63 1.59 -17.86 -4.36
N ALA A 64 1.65 -17.95 -5.68
CA ALA A 64 1.19 -16.90 -6.59
C ALA A 64 -0.32 -16.64 -6.57
N THR A 65 -1.11 -17.48 -5.91
CA THR A 65 -2.56 -17.30 -5.76
C THR A 65 -2.88 -16.05 -4.93
N CYS A 66 -2.21 -15.88 -3.79
CA CYS A 66 -2.31 -14.67 -2.97
C CYS A 66 -1.18 -13.67 -3.30
N HIS A 67 0.04 -14.16 -3.46
CA HIS A 67 1.18 -13.35 -3.86
C HIS A 67 1.22 -13.14 -5.38
N ARG A 68 0.18 -12.51 -5.91
CA ARG A 68 0.06 -12.21 -7.34
C ARG A 68 1.28 -11.42 -7.83
N PRO A 69 2.02 -11.91 -8.85
CA PRO A 69 3.33 -11.36 -9.19
C PRO A 69 3.29 -9.92 -9.69
N SER A 70 2.29 -9.54 -10.48
CA SER A 70 2.27 -8.23 -11.14
C SER A 70 0.88 -7.61 -11.25
N TRP A 71 0.88 -6.29 -11.34
CA TRP A 71 -0.27 -5.45 -11.63
C TRP A 71 0.11 -4.37 -12.62
N THR A 72 -0.86 -3.89 -13.37
CA THR A 72 -0.72 -2.64 -14.13
C THR A 72 -1.50 -1.56 -13.42
N THR A 73 -0.85 -0.45 -13.09
CA THR A 73 -1.51 0.70 -12.48
C THR A 73 -2.53 1.32 -13.43
N GLY A 74 -3.54 1.98 -12.89
CA GLY A 74 -4.55 2.69 -13.67
C GLY A 74 -4.01 3.99 -14.29
N GLU A 75 -4.95 4.86 -14.69
CA GLU A 75 -4.64 6.17 -15.32
C GLU A 75 -4.03 7.20 -14.37
N ASP A 76 -3.99 6.92 -13.07
CA ASP A 76 -3.50 7.83 -12.02
C ASP A 76 -4.18 9.20 -12.06
N ASN A 77 -5.50 9.18 -12.07
CA ASN A 77 -6.35 10.37 -12.11
C ASN A 77 -6.68 10.91 -10.71
N TYR A 78 -5.90 10.52 -9.70
CA TYR A 78 -6.12 11.00 -8.35
C TYR A 78 -6.08 12.53 -8.29
N TRP A 79 -7.13 13.10 -7.74
CA TRP A 79 -7.29 14.54 -7.55
C TRP A 79 -7.99 14.81 -6.23
N ALA A 80 -7.41 15.68 -5.42
CA ALA A 80 -7.98 16.11 -4.15
C ALA A 80 -7.87 17.65 -4.04
N PRO A 81 -8.74 18.39 -4.74
CA PRO A 81 -8.63 19.85 -4.85
C PRO A 81 -8.65 20.60 -3.52
N ALA A 82 -9.38 20.09 -2.53
CA ALA A 82 -9.41 20.67 -1.19
C ALA A 82 -8.05 20.64 -0.46
N ILE A 83 -7.16 19.74 -0.84
CA ILE A 83 -5.86 19.52 -0.17
C ILE A 83 -4.70 19.96 -1.07
N ILE A 84 -4.78 19.55 -2.34
CA ILE A 84 -3.69 19.75 -3.30
C ILE A 84 -3.79 21.11 -3.97
N GLY A 85 -5.02 21.63 -4.15
CA GLY A 85 -5.28 22.81 -4.95
C GLY A 85 -4.79 22.59 -6.40
N SER A 86 -4.03 23.54 -6.93
CA SER A 86 -3.41 23.46 -8.26
C SER A 86 -2.00 22.85 -8.26
N ARG A 87 -1.50 22.37 -7.11
CA ARG A 87 -0.14 21.85 -6.99
C ARG A 87 0.00 20.53 -7.75
N PRO A 88 1.09 20.33 -8.50
CA PRO A 88 1.32 19.09 -9.24
C PRO A 88 1.68 17.94 -8.30
N LEU A 89 1.17 16.75 -8.58
CA LEU A 89 1.63 15.51 -7.96
C LEU A 89 2.38 14.66 -8.98
N PRO A 90 3.44 13.95 -8.57
CA PRO A 90 4.07 12.94 -9.41
C PRO A 90 3.03 11.90 -9.86
N LYS A 91 2.98 11.58 -11.15
CA LYS A 91 2.04 10.62 -11.73
C LYS A 91 2.77 9.45 -12.35
N TYR A 92 2.20 8.26 -12.18
CA TYR A 92 2.76 7.00 -12.67
C TYR A 92 1.68 6.14 -13.34
N PRO A 93 1.05 6.66 -14.42
CA PRO A 93 -0.01 5.94 -15.10
C PRO A 93 0.52 4.70 -15.83
N LYS A 94 -0.29 3.66 -15.87
CA LYS A 94 -0.07 2.44 -16.67
C LYS A 94 1.31 1.79 -16.46
N GLN A 95 1.82 1.86 -15.22
CA GLN A 95 3.07 1.19 -14.87
C GLN A 95 2.82 -0.26 -14.53
N THR A 96 3.61 -1.17 -15.09
CA THR A 96 3.64 -2.56 -14.61
C THR A 96 4.52 -2.62 -13.36
N ILE A 97 3.92 -3.06 -12.26
CA ILE A 97 4.58 -3.20 -10.96
C ILE A 97 4.57 -4.67 -10.52
N TYR A 98 5.54 -5.07 -9.71
CA TYR A 98 5.73 -6.46 -9.27
C TYR A 98 5.73 -6.59 -7.73
N PRO A 99 4.60 -6.30 -7.06
CA PRO A 99 4.53 -6.34 -5.60
C PRO A 99 4.51 -7.75 -5.03
N TYR A 100 4.15 -8.75 -5.80
CA TYR A 100 3.86 -10.10 -5.31
C TYR A 100 2.84 -10.05 -4.18
N SER A 101 1.69 -9.47 -4.44
CA SER A 101 0.57 -9.32 -3.52
C SER A 101 -0.72 -9.11 -4.32
N ASP A 102 -1.83 -9.64 -3.82
CA ASP A 102 -3.17 -9.34 -4.33
C ASP A 102 -3.78 -8.09 -3.67
N MET A 103 -3.09 -7.49 -2.69
CA MET A 103 -3.48 -6.28 -1.95
C MET A 103 -4.71 -6.44 -1.04
N ILE A 104 -5.19 -7.67 -0.82
CA ILE A 104 -6.39 -7.93 0.00
C ILE A 104 -6.06 -8.68 1.29
N GLN A 105 -7.07 -8.78 2.15
CA GLN A 105 -7.01 -9.58 3.38
C GLN A 105 -7.69 -10.94 3.16
N HIS A 106 -7.07 -11.97 3.71
CA HIS A 106 -7.58 -13.33 3.72
C HIS A 106 -7.81 -13.80 5.15
N LYS A 107 -8.88 -14.55 5.36
CA LYS A 107 -9.09 -15.25 6.62
C LYS A 107 -8.32 -16.57 6.58
N LEU A 108 -7.26 -16.63 7.38
CA LEU A 108 -6.38 -17.81 7.46
C LEU A 108 -6.60 -18.54 8.79
N ALA A 109 -6.23 -19.82 8.83
CA ALA A 109 -6.32 -20.66 10.06
C ALA A 109 -5.17 -20.35 11.04
N MET A 110 -4.75 -19.07 11.13
CA MET A 110 -3.69 -18.60 12.01
C MET A 110 -4.16 -17.40 12.81
N LYS A 111 -3.62 -17.22 14.01
CA LYS A 111 -3.88 -16.02 14.81
C LYS A 111 -2.87 -14.93 14.42
N ASN A 112 -3.34 -13.70 14.44
CA ASN A 112 -2.49 -12.51 14.51
C ASN A 112 -3.00 -11.61 15.64
N ASP A 113 -2.12 -10.75 16.14
CA ASP A 113 -2.39 -9.97 17.34
C ASP A 113 -3.34 -8.79 17.11
N ILE A 114 -3.68 -8.47 15.86
CA ILE A 114 -4.47 -7.29 15.52
C ILE A 114 -5.90 -7.66 15.08
N HIS A 115 -6.04 -8.60 14.17
CA HIS A 115 -7.32 -8.92 13.50
C HIS A 115 -7.72 -10.40 13.60
N GLY A 116 -7.26 -11.09 14.63
CA GLY A 116 -7.54 -12.51 14.80
C GLY A 116 -6.97 -13.33 13.65
N SER A 117 -7.82 -13.94 12.83
CA SER A 117 -7.40 -14.80 11.71
C SER A 117 -7.29 -14.07 10.36
N TRP A 118 -7.54 -12.77 10.30
CA TRP A 118 -7.42 -11.99 9.06
C TRP A 118 -6.00 -11.51 8.85
N CYS A 119 -5.41 -11.87 7.70
CA CYS A 119 -4.04 -11.50 7.34
C CYS A 119 -4.03 -10.83 5.96
N ARG A 120 -3.38 -9.68 5.87
CA ARG A 120 -3.16 -9.03 4.59
C ARG A 120 -2.01 -9.70 3.84
N THR A 121 -2.18 -9.96 2.55
CA THR A 121 -1.08 -10.39 1.69
C THR A 121 -0.06 -9.27 1.60
N THR A 122 1.05 -9.43 2.33
CA THR A 122 2.12 -8.44 2.36
C THR A 122 2.90 -8.44 1.04
N PRO A 123 3.18 -7.29 0.42
CA PRO A 123 4.09 -7.23 -0.72
C PRO A 123 5.46 -7.84 -0.42
N LEU A 124 6.02 -8.57 -1.38
CA LEU A 124 7.32 -9.23 -1.22
C LEU A 124 8.49 -8.42 -1.78
N TRP A 125 8.24 -7.34 -2.48
CA TRP A 125 9.32 -6.47 -2.95
C TRP A 125 10.15 -5.92 -1.78
N GLY A 126 11.46 -5.83 -1.95
CA GLY A 126 12.37 -5.33 -0.93
C GLY A 126 12.71 -6.30 0.21
N ARG A 127 12.09 -7.48 0.26
CA ARG A 127 12.29 -8.44 1.37
C ARG A 127 13.68 -9.02 1.48
N GLY A 128 14.52 -8.90 0.52
CA GLY A 128 15.90 -9.37 0.56
C GLY A 128 16.92 -8.26 0.82
N LEU A 129 16.51 -7.11 1.37
CA LEU A 129 17.37 -5.97 1.65
C LEU A 129 17.75 -5.82 3.14
N SER A 130 17.15 -6.62 3.99
CA SER A 130 17.45 -6.71 5.44
C SER A 130 18.51 -7.71 5.73
#